data_37c5ef2ef1afa380a98949560b88ccf8
#
_entry.id   37c5ef2ef1afa380a98949560b88ccf8
#
_cell.length_a   1.000
_cell.length_b   1.000
_cell.length_c   1.000
_cell.angle_alpha   90.00
_cell.angle_beta   90.00
_cell.angle_gamma   90.00
#
_symmetry.space_group_name_H-M   'P 1'
#
loop_
_entity.id
_entity.type
_entity.pdbx_description
1 polymer ?
#
loop_
_entity_poly.entity_id
_entity_poly.type
_entity_poly.pdbx_seq_one_letter_code
_entity_poly.pdbx_strand_id
1 'polypeptide(L)'
;SELPKGRITATVEFTDAINKEGILENLKRIPLNPKYLDHKFNKYTYPIQDANTRTIINKLKKETSLSNFYFTGRFADWEYYNMDVAIGAAMDLCKTL
;
A
#
# COMPACT_ATOMS: atom_id res chain seq x y z
N SER A 1 -1.62 0.47 22.39
CA SER A 1 -2.33 0.18 23.62
C SER A 1 -2.74 -1.28 23.68
N GLU A 2 -2.69 -1.86 24.87
CA GLU A 2 -3.12 -3.22 25.06
C GLU A 2 -4.65 -3.34 24.99
N LEU A 3 -5.11 -4.38 24.31
CA LEU A 3 -6.53 -4.70 24.27
C LEU A 3 -6.93 -5.53 25.49
N PRO A 4 -8.16 -5.35 26.00
CA PRO A 4 -8.69 -6.25 27.01
C PRO A 4 -8.66 -7.70 26.52
N LYS A 5 -8.43 -8.63 27.45
CA LYS A 5 -8.42 -10.07 27.15
C LYS A 5 -9.71 -10.50 26.46
N GLY A 6 -9.59 -11.27 25.39
CA GLY A 6 -10.72 -11.75 24.62
C GLY A 6 -11.27 -10.76 23.59
N ARG A 7 -10.58 -9.64 23.36
CA ARG A 7 -10.95 -8.65 22.31
C ARG A 7 -9.88 -8.56 21.25
N ILE A 8 -10.30 -8.23 20.04
CA ILE A 8 -9.43 -8.01 18.90
C ILE A 8 -9.79 -6.67 18.23
N THR A 9 -8.83 -6.07 17.53
CA THR A 9 -9.11 -4.97 16.62
C THR A 9 -9.04 -5.46 15.18
N ALA A 10 -9.80 -4.80 14.31
CA ALA A 10 -9.76 -5.05 12.88
C ALA A 10 -9.70 -3.72 12.14
N THR A 11 -9.05 -3.72 10.99
CA THR A 11 -9.03 -2.59 10.09
C THR A 11 -9.91 -2.91 8.89
N VAL A 12 -10.79 -1.98 8.55
CA VAL A 12 -11.64 -2.08 7.36
C VAL A 12 -11.26 -0.96 6.41
N GLU A 13 -10.95 -1.31 5.17
CA GLU A 13 -10.56 -0.37 4.14
C GLU A 13 -11.71 -0.11 3.17
N PHE A 14 -11.90 1.15 2.80
CA PHE A 14 -12.84 1.57 1.77
C PHE A 14 -12.07 2.21 0.62
N THR A 15 -12.49 1.92 -0.59
CA THR A 15 -11.80 2.40 -1.80
C THR A 15 -12.12 3.85 -2.15
N ASP A 16 -13.21 4.37 -1.64
CA ASP A 16 -13.65 5.75 -1.90
C ASP A 16 -13.72 6.55 -0.60
N ALA A 17 -13.75 7.88 -0.75
CA ALA A 17 -13.97 8.76 0.39
C ALA A 17 -15.33 8.45 1.03
N ILE A 18 -15.34 8.25 2.33
CA ILE A 18 -16.55 7.93 3.09
C ILE A 18 -16.55 8.72 4.40
N ASN A 19 -17.70 9.23 4.78
CA ASN A 19 -17.84 9.92 6.05
C ASN A 19 -18.14 8.91 7.19
N LYS A 20 -18.12 9.41 8.44
CA LYS A 20 -18.38 8.56 9.61
C LYS A 20 -19.74 7.86 9.54
N GLU A 21 -20.77 8.54 9.06
CA GLU A 21 -22.12 7.96 8.93
C GLU A 21 -22.13 6.78 7.97
N GLY A 22 -21.45 6.91 6.83
CA GLY A 22 -21.28 5.84 5.87
C GLY A 22 -20.49 4.68 6.44
N ILE A 23 -19.44 4.94 7.22
CA ILE A 23 -18.67 3.91 7.92
C ILE A 23 -19.56 3.13 8.87
N LEU A 24 -20.31 3.80 9.72
CA LEU A 24 -21.21 3.18 10.70
C LEU A 24 -22.27 2.31 10.00
N GLU A 25 -22.80 2.78 8.89
CA GLU A 25 -23.80 2.02 8.10
C GLU A 25 -23.19 0.74 7.53
N ASN A 26 -21.95 0.81 7.02
CA ASN A 26 -21.26 -0.36 6.48
C ASN A 26 -20.82 -1.34 7.56
N LEU A 27 -20.48 -0.87 8.76
CA LEU A 27 -20.14 -1.76 9.88
C LEU A 27 -21.26 -2.69 10.27
N LYS A 28 -22.52 -2.30 10.04
CA LYS A 28 -23.68 -3.17 10.31
C LYS A 28 -23.71 -4.44 9.45
N ARG A 29 -23.01 -4.44 8.31
CA ARG A 29 -22.91 -5.58 7.39
C ARG A 29 -21.80 -6.55 7.76
N ILE A 30 -20.92 -6.17 8.68
CA ILE A 30 -19.79 -6.99 9.08
C ILE A 30 -20.21 -7.89 10.25
N PRO A 31 -19.92 -9.20 10.19
CA PRO A 31 -20.25 -10.10 11.30
C PRO A 31 -19.47 -9.75 12.57
N LEU A 32 -19.91 -10.30 13.69
CA LEU A 32 -19.35 -10.13 15.04
C LEU A 32 -19.59 -8.75 15.67
N ASN A 33 -20.48 -7.97 15.08
CA ASN A 33 -20.93 -6.70 15.64
C ASN A 33 -19.79 -5.75 16.05
N PRO A 34 -18.93 -5.35 15.09
CA PRO A 34 -17.78 -4.51 15.39
C PRO A 34 -18.19 -3.12 15.85
N LYS A 35 -17.42 -2.56 16.79
CA LYS A 35 -17.60 -1.18 17.25
C LYS A 35 -16.63 -0.26 16.53
N TYR A 36 -17.14 0.89 16.07
CA TYR A 36 -16.31 1.94 15.53
C TYR A 36 -15.35 2.49 16.62
N LEU A 37 -14.08 2.58 16.28
CA LEU A 37 -13.06 3.20 17.13
C LEU A 37 -12.59 4.52 16.54
N ASP A 38 -12.08 4.48 15.31
CA ASP A 38 -11.54 5.65 14.64
C ASP A 38 -11.42 5.38 13.13
N HIS A 39 -11.14 6.43 12.35
CA HIS A 39 -10.86 6.29 10.92
C HIS A 39 -9.86 7.34 10.46
N LYS A 40 -9.18 7.04 9.37
CA LYS A 40 -8.27 7.95 8.71
C LYS A 40 -8.49 7.88 7.20
N PHE A 41 -8.50 9.05 6.56
CA PHE A 41 -8.53 9.14 5.11
C PHE A 41 -7.13 9.42 4.57
N ASN A 42 -6.70 8.61 3.61
CA ASN A 42 -5.48 8.83 2.86
C ASN A 42 -5.83 9.02 1.38
N LYS A 43 -5.55 10.20 0.86
CA LYS A 43 -5.85 10.52 -0.54
C LYS A 43 -5.04 9.67 -1.52
N TYR A 44 -3.80 9.35 -1.16
CA TYR A 44 -2.89 8.55 -1.99
C TYR A 44 -2.44 7.34 -1.18
N THR A 45 -2.77 6.15 -1.65
CA THR A 45 -2.50 4.92 -0.90
C THR A 45 -1.72 3.92 -1.74
N TYR A 46 -2.19 3.60 -2.93
CA TYR A 46 -1.59 2.58 -3.78
C TYR A 46 -1.30 3.12 -5.17
N PRO A 47 -0.19 2.67 -5.79
CA PRO A 47 0.07 2.97 -7.19
C PRO A 47 -0.98 2.30 -8.09
N ILE A 48 -1.51 3.07 -9.02
CA ILE A 48 -2.44 2.57 -10.05
C ILE A 48 -1.64 2.31 -11.30
N GLN A 49 -1.74 1.10 -11.84
CA GLN A 49 -1.03 0.72 -13.05
C GLN A 49 -1.94 0.79 -14.28
N ASP A 50 -1.38 1.27 -15.37
CA ASP A 50 -2.01 1.23 -16.69
C ASP A 50 -1.12 0.44 -17.68
N ALA A 51 -1.54 0.39 -18.94
CA ALA A 51 -0.84 -0.36 -19.98
C ALA A 51 0.60 0.14 -20.24
N ASN A 52 0.91 1.40 -19.89
CA ASN A 52 2.20 2.03 -20.17
C ASN A 52 3.14 2.08 -18.98
N THR A 53 2.64 1.76 -17.78
CA THR A 53 3.40 1.92 -16.53
C THR A 53 4.74 1.20 -16.56
N ARG A 54 4.76 -0.08 -16.93
CA ARG A 54 6.01 -0.87 -16.95
C ARG A 54 7.04 -0.31 -17.93
N THR A 55 6.59 0.12 -19.09
CA THR A 55 7.48 0.71 -20.10
C THR A 55 8.12 2.00 -19.59
N ILE A 56 7.34 2.87 -18.96
CA ILE A 56 7.82 4.14 -18.41
C ILE A 56 8.81 3.89 -17.27
N ILE A 57 8.47 3.03 -16.33
CA ILE A 57 9.33 2.72 -15.18
C ILE A 57 10.65 2.08 -15.64
N ASN A 58 10.62 1.13 -16.54
CA ASN A 58 11.81 0.48 -17.06
C ASN A 58 12.72 1.48 -17.79
N LYS A 59 12.14 2.38 -18.56
CA LYS A 59 12.88 3.45 -19.25
C LYS A 59 13.54 4.40 -18.26
N LEU A 60 12.83 4.85 -17.23
CA LEU A 60 13.37 5.73 -16.18
C LEU A 60 14.52 5.05 -15.44
N LYS A 61 14.37 3.81 -15.04
CA LYS A 61 15.43 3.05 -14.35
C LYS A 61 16.68 2.90 -15.21
N LYS A 62 16.51 2.61 -16.49
CA LYS A 62 17.62 2.50 -17.43
C LYS A 62 18.35 3.84 -17.60
N GLU A 63 17.64 4.91 -17.80
CA GLU A 63 18.21 6.25 -17.97
C GLU A 63 18.96 6.73 -16.72
N THR A 64 18.37 6.54 -15.53
CA THR A 64 19.00 6.97 -14.28
C THR A 64 20.21 6.11 -13.92
N SER A 65 20.23 4.82 -14.28
CA SER A 65 21.37 3.95 -14.03
C SER A 65 22.63 4.38 -14.79
N LEU A 66 22.49 5.03 -15.94
CA LEU A 66 23.61 5.59 -16.69
C LEU A 66 24.33 6.70 -15.91
N SER A 67 23.67 7.35 -14.99
CA SER A 67 24.24 8.36 -14.08
C SER A 67 24.55 7.80 -12.70
N ASN A 68 24.65 6.49 -12.55
CA ASN A 68 24.85 5.82 -11.27
C ASN A 68 23.77 6.14 -10.23
N PHE A 69 22.57 6.46 -10.67
CA PHE A 69 21.42 6.67 -9.81
C PHE A 69 20.45 5.51 -9.92
N TYR A 70 20.18 4.88 -8.79
CA TYR A 70 19.32 3.69 -8.72
C TYR A 70 18.18 3.95 -7.73
N PHE A 71 16.99 3.46 -8.06
CA PHE A 71 15.87 3.54 -7.16
C PHE A 71 15.12 2.20 -7.11
N THR A 72 14.62 1.88 -5.94
CA THR A 72 13.89 0.65 -5.68
C THR A 72 12.85 0.88 -4.60
N GLY A 73 11.91 -0.04 -4.49
CA GLY A 73 10.84 0.04 -3.52
C GLY A 73 9.48 0.13 -4.21
N ARG A 74 8.45 0.04 -3.41
CA ARG A 74 7.07 -0.04 -3.87
C ARG A 74 6.65 1.13 -4.76
N PHE A 75 7.01 2.34 -4.38
CA PHE A 75 6.69 3.53 -5.18
C PHE A 75 7.65 3.74 -6.34
N ALA A 76 8.91 3.39 -6.16
CA ALA A 76 9.90 3.47 -7.22
C ALA A 76 9.61 2.50 -8.37
N ASP A 77 9.18 1.29 -8.03
CA ASP A 77 8.76 0.28 -9.00
C ASP A 77 7.34 0.50 -9.50
N TRP A 78 6.59 1.36 -8.83
CA TRP A 78 5.19 1.62 -9.11
C TRP A 78 4.39 0.32 -9.19
N GLU A 79 4.57 -0.54 -8.17
CA GLU A 79 3.88 -1.82 -8.04
C GLU A 79 3.32 -1.99 -6.65
N TYR A 80 2.20 -2.68 -6.57
CA TYR A 80 1.64 -3.09 -5.30
C TYR A 80 2.30 -4.40 -4.87
N TYR A 81 3.26 -4.31 -3.94
CA TYR A 81 3.88 -5.48 -3.34
C TYR A 81 4.17 -5.27 -1.86
N ASN A 82 4.33 -6.35 -1.12
CA ASN A 82 4.56 -6.34 0.32
C ASN A 82 6.05 -6.17 0.65
N MET A 83 6.35 -6.07 1.94
CA MET A 83 7.71 -5.83 2.44
C MET A 83 8.72 -6.89 2.02
N ASP A 84 8.32 -8.15 1.97
CA ASP A 84 9.18 -9.24 1.53
C ASP A 84 9.67 -9.04 0.09
N VAL A 85 8.78 -8.67 -0.81
CA VAL A 85 9.12 -8.37 -2.21
C VAL A 85 9.97 -7.12 -2.31
N ALA A 86 9.68 -6.09 -1.50
CA ALA A 86 10.48 -4.86 -1.44
C ALA A 86 11.93 -5.16 -1.01
N ILE A 87 12.12 -5.97 0.01
CA ILE A 87 13.43 -6.40 0.48
C ILE A 87 14.15 -7.21 -0.60
N GLY A 88 13.45 -8.17 -1.22
CA GLY A 88 14.00 -8.97 -2.31
C GLY A 88 14.46 -8.13 -3.50
N ALA A 89 13.67 -7.12 -3.88
CA ALA A 89 14.02 -6.19 -4.96
C ALA A 89 15.30 -5.40 -4.65
N ALA A 90 15.44 -4.94 -3.41
CA ALA A 90 16.65 -4.24 -2.98
C ALA A 90 17.88 -5.16 -3.00
N MET A 91 17.73 -6.40 -2.54
CA MET A 91 18.81 -7.38 -2.58
C MET A 91 19.23 -7.71 -4.02
N ASP A 92 18.27 -7.89 -4.93
CA ASP A 92 18.55 -8.15 -6.34
C ASP A 92 19.27 -6.96 -7.01
N LEU A 93 18.84 -5.74 -6.71
CA LEU A 93 19.53 -4.54 -7.18
C LEU A 93 20.98 -4.51 -6.70
N CYS A 94 21.23 -4.78 -5.43
CA CYS A 94 22.58 -4.80 -4.86
C CYS A 94 23.49 -5.82 -5.54
N LYS A 95 22.96 -6.95 -5.98
CA LYS A 95 23.74 -7.96 -6.72
C LYS A 95 24.21 -7.49 -8.10
N THR A 96 23.51 -6.51 -8.68
CA THR A 96 23.86 -5.97 -10.01
C THR A 96 24.83 -4.79 -9.95
N LEU A 97 25.09 -4.27 -8.77
CA LEU A 97 25.97 -3.09 -8.57
C LEU A 97 27.47 -3.45 -8.44
#